data_6c771ce81b3c1d817f088cfbfdb6d243
#
_entry.id   6c771ce81b3c1d817f088cfbfdb6d243
#
_cell.length_a   1.000
_cell.length_b   1.000
_cell.length_c   1.000
_cell.angle_alpha   90.00
_cell.angle_beta   90.00
_cell.angle_gamma   90.00
#
_symmetry.space_group_name_H-M   'P 1'
#
loop_
_entity.id
_entity.type
_entity.pdbx_description
1 polymer ?
#
loop_
_entity_poly.entity_id
_entity_poly.type
_entity_poly.pdbx_seq_one_letter_code
_entity_poly.pdbx_strand_id
1 'polypeptide(L)'
;LMSQKDYFSLLNQPQTFAVDLSSLEAVKNVLLQRLHPDRFVTASALEKRIAQQMSVQVNEAYRTLADDLLRAQYLCKLKGFDVNEHRPMPADFLMLQMQWHEALEACEQTGDEGARQRLFEEVKEHQRLLIASLRKAFDTDHDDKAAFEATRELMFVNKLITQIQH
;
A
#
# COMPACT_ATOMS: atom_id res chain seq x y z
N LEU A 1 -10.44 -15.56 23.84
CA LEU A 1 -10.09 -14.43 22.95
C LEU A 1 -9.73 -14.96 21.58
N MET A 2 -10.67 -14.91 20.67
CA MET A 2 -10.35 -15.16 19.28
C MET A 2 -9.43 -14.05 18.79
N SER A 3 -8.18 -14.37 18.47
CA SER A 3 -7.30 -13.40 17.82
C SER A 3 -7.91 -13.04 16.48
N GLN A 4 -8.12 -11.78 16.27
CA GLN A 4 -8.59 -11.26 15.00
C GLN A 4 -7.56 -11.62 13.95
N LYS A 5 -7.97 -12.37 12.92
CA LYS A 5 -7.06 -12.75 11.82
C LYS A 5 -6.60 -11.49 11.10
N ASP A 6 -5.30 -11.39 10.85
CA ASP A 6 -4.79 -10.31 9.99
C ASP A 6 -5.25 -10.53 8.54
N TYR A 7 -5.04 -9.53 7.71
CA TYR A 7 -5.49 -9.57 6.31
C TYR A 7 -4.80 -10.66 5.49
N PHE A 8 -3.53 -10.94 5.80
CA PHE A 8 -2.81 -12.02 5.11
C PHE A 8 -3.44 -13.38 5.42
N SER A 9 -3.72 -13.65 6.67
CA SER A 9 -4.38 -14.90 7.09
C SER A 9 -5.80 -15.00 6.51
N LEU A 10 -6.54 -13.88 6.51
CA LEU A 10 -7.90 -13.84 5.98
C LEU A 10 -7.95 -14.23 4.51
N LEU A 11 -6.97 -13.78 3.72
CA LEU A 11 -6.89 -14.05 2.28
C LEU A 11 -5.94 -15.21 1.95
N ASN A 12 -5.54 -15.99 2.95
CA ASN A 12 -4.67 -17.16 2.79
C ASN A 12 -3.38 -16.82 2.02
N GLN A 13 -2.73 -15.73 2.44
CA GLN A 13 -1.47 -15.27 1.86
C GLN A 13 -0.35 -15.32 2.90
N PRO A 14 0.90 -15.56 2.49
CA PRO A 14 2.03 -15.42 3.40
C PRO A 14 2.18 -13.94 3.81
N GLN A 15 2.66 -13.72 5.03
CA GLN A 15 2.88 -12.37 5.55
C GLN A 15 4.20 -11.81 5.00
N THR A 16 4.18 -11.43 3.72
CA THR A 16 5.33 -10.89 2.99
C THR A 16 4.92 -9.64 2.21
N PHE A 17 5.92 -8.83 1.84
CA PHE A 17 5.66 -7.70 0.95
C PHE A 17 5.35 -8.16 -0.47
N ALA A 18 6.10 -9.13 -0.99
CA ALA A 18 5.82 -9.73 -2.30
C ALA A 18 4.53 -10.54 -2.22
N VAL A 19 3.57 -10.25 -3.09
CA VAL A 19 2.31 -10.98 -3.19
C VAL A 19 2.05 -11.40 -4.62
N ASP A 20 1.36 -12.52 -4.79
CA ASP A 20 0.83 -12.95 -6.07
C ASP A 20 -0.57 -12.33 -6.22
N LEU A 21 -0.69 -11.29 -7.03
CA LEU A 21 -1.95 -10.56 -7.21
C LEU A 21 -3.05 -11.46 -7.79
N SER A 22 -2.70 -12.40 -8.67
CA SER A 22 -3.67 -13.35 -9.25
C SER A 22 -4.25 -14.28 -8.19
N SER A 23 -3.39 -14.82 -7.32
CA SER A 23 -3.81 -15.66 -6.20
C SER A 23 -4.68 -14.88 -5.22
N LEU A 24 -4.26 -13.66 -4.89
CA LEU A 24 -4.99 -12.77 -3.98
C LEU A 24 -6.40 -12.48 -4.49
N GLU A 25 -6.53 -12.14 -5.76
CA GLU A 25 -7.83 -11.88 -6.40
C GLU A 25 -8.71 -13.12 -6.42
N ALA A 26 -8.13 -14.28 -6.76
CA ALA A 26 -8.86 -15.55 -6.81
C ALA A 26 -9.44 -15.92 -5.45
N VAL A 27 -8.64 -15.78 -4.39
CA VAL A 27 -9.09 -16.07 -3.01
C VAL A 27 -10.20 -15.10 -2.60
N LYS A 28 -10.02 -13.80 -2.88
CA LYS A 28 -11.04 -12.78 -2.61
C LYS A 28 -12.36 -13.16 -3.29
N ASN A 29 -12.33 -13.51 -4.56
CA ASN A 29 -13.54 -13.83 -5.33
C ASN A 29 -14.26 -15.05 -4.76
N VAL A 30 -13.52 -16.10 -4.39
CA VAL A 30 -14.10 -17.30 -3.78
C VAL A 30 -14.78 -16.96 -2.45
N LEU A 31 -14.11 -16.16 -1.60
CA LEU A 31 -14.68 -15.78 -0.31
C LEU A 31 -15.94 -14.93 -0.47
N LEU A 32 -15.92 -13.95 -1.36
CA LEU A 32 -17.08 -13.08 -1.61
C LEU A 32 -18.26 -13.87 -2.19
N GLN A 33 -17.99 -14.86 -3.04
CA GLN A 33 -19.03 -15.74 -3.56
C GLN A 33 -19.69 -16.55 -2.46
N ARG A 34 -18.91 -17.07 -1.50
CA ARG A 34 -19.43 -17.82 -0.35
C ARG A 34 -20.26 -16.94 0.58
N LEU A 35 -19.99 -15.64 0.62
CA LEU A 35 -20.66 -14.68 1.49
C LEU A 35 -21.77 -13.91 0.76
N HIS A 36 -22.05 -14.26 -0.49
CA HIS A 36 -23.04 -13.55 -1.30
C HIS A 36 -24.45 -13.62 -0.68
N PRO A 37 -25.22 -12.52 -0.69
CA PRO A 37 -26.55 -12.49 -0.08
C PRO A 37 -27.49 -13.59 -0.56
N ASP A 38 -27.40 -14.03 -1.82
CA ASP A 38 -28.24 -15.10 -2.37
C ASP A 38 -28.05 -16.42 -1.65
N ARG A 39 -26.92 -16.63 -0.99
CA ARG A 39 -26.66 -17.85 -0.20
C ARG A 39 -27.27 -17.80 1.20
N PHE A 40 -27.76 -16.64 1.62
CA PHE A 40 -28.27 -16.40 2.96
C PHE A 40 -29.76 -16.04 2.97
N VAL A 41 -30.47 -16.32 1.89
CA VAL A 41 -31.89 -15.96 1.73
C VAL A 41 -32.74 -16.53 2.87
N THR A 42 -32.46 -17.77 3.29
CA THR A 42 -33.18 -18.46 4.37
C THR A 42 -32.50 -18.36 5.73
N ALA A 43 -31.36 -17.66 5.80
CA ALA A 43 -30.60 -17.52 7.03
C ALA A 43 -31.26 -16.53 8.00
N SER A 44 -30.86 -16.58 9.27
CA SER A 44 -31.32 -15.63 10.29
C SER A 44 -30.80 -14.21 9.99
N ALA A 45 -31.43 -13.20 10.60
CA ALA A 45 -30.97 -11.82 10.49
C ALA A 45 -29.55 -11.65 11.00
N LEU A 46 -29.18 -12.38 12.06
CA LEU A 46 -27.82 -12.35 12.60
C LEU A 46 -26.79 -12.93 11.61
N GLU A 47 -27.10 -14.07 11.00
CA GLU A 47 -26.23 -14.71 10.02
C GLU A 47 -26.03 -13.82 8.78
N LYS A 48 -27.09 -13.17 8.30
CA LYS A 48 -27.00 -12.22 7.19
C LYS A 48 -26.07 -11.05 7.52
N ARG A 49 -26.18 -10.52 8.76
CA ARG A 49 -25.34 -9.41 9.22
C ARG A 49 -23.87 -9.84 9.30
N ILE A 50 -23.59 -11.00 9.84
CA ILE A 50 -22.23 -11.55 9.95
C ILE A 50 -21.63 -11.71 8.54
N ALA A 51 -22.38 -12.30 7.61
CA ALA A 51 -21.90 -12.47 6.22
C ALA A 51 -21.59 -11.13 5.56
N GLN A 52 -22.42 -10.12 5.77
CA GLN A 52 -22.20 -8.79 5.24
C GLN A 52 -20.94 -8.15 5.84
N GLN A 53 -20.75 -8.25 7.16
CA GLN A 53 -19.57 -7.74 7.84
C GLN A 53 -18.29 -8.41 7.35
N MET A 54 -18.33 -9.72 7.15
CA MET A 54 -17.20 -10.48 6.62
C MET A 54 -16.88 -10.07 5.19
N SER A 55 -17.89 -9.81 4.37
CA SER A 55 -17.69 -9.31 2.99
C SER A 55 -16.95 -7.97 2.99
N VAL A 56 -17.31 -7.06 3.88
CA VAL A 56 -16.63 -5.77 4.04
C VAL A 56 -15.16 -5.99 4.44
N GLN A 57 -14.90 -6.89 5.38
CA GLN A 57 -13.54 -7.21 5.80
C GLN A 57 -12.70 -7.82 4.67
N VAL A 58 -13.28 -8.72 3.89
CA VAL A 58 -12.59 -9.34 2.74
C VAL A 58 -12.22 -8.28 1.70
N ASN A 59 -13.15 -7.39 1.37
CA ASN A 59 -12.90 -6.29 0.43
C ASN A 59 -11.81 -5.34 0.94
N GLU A 60 -11.84 -4.98 2.22
CA GLU A 60 -10.82 -4.11 2.82
C GLU A 60 -9.45 -4.78 2.84
N ALA A 61 -9.40 -6.07 3.18
CA ALA A 61 -8.17 -6.84 3.16
C ALA A 61 -7.57 -6.89 1.75
N TYR A 62 -8.40 -7.16 0.75
CA TYR A 62 -7.94 -7.17 -0.64
C TYR A 62 -7.41 -5.81 -1.07
N ARG A 63 -8.16 -4.74 -0.81
CA ARG A 63 -7.75 -3.37 -1.16
C ARG A 63 -6.40 -3.03 -0.56
N THR A 64 -6.19 -3.41 0.69
CA THR A 64 -4.95 -3.14 1.42
C THR A 64 -3.78 -3.94 0.85
N LEU A 65 -3.98 -5.24 0.63
CA LEU A 65 -2.89 -6.12 0.18
C LEU A 65 -2.58 -6.00 -1.30
N ALA A 66 -3.53 -5.53 -2.12
CA ALA A 66 -3.32 -5.38 -3.56
C ALA A 66 -2.50 -4.15 -3.94
N ASP A 67 -2.38 -3.18 -3.04
CA ASP A 67 -1.64 -1.93 -3.27
C ASP A 67 -0.29 -1.98 -2.57
N ASP A 68 0.79 -1.61 -3.27
CA ASP A 68 2.14 -1.68 -2.72
C ASP A 68 2.30 -0.81 -1.46
N LEU A 69 1.83 0.43 -1.50
CA LEU A 69 1.96 1.34 -0.35
C LEU A 69 1.10 0.89 0.83
N LEU A 70 -0.17 0.57 0.58
CA LEU A 70 -1.09 0.13 1.64
C LEU A 70 -0.59 -1.15 2.29
N ARG A 71 -0.04 -2.07 1.49
CA ARG A 71 0.53 -3.31 2.01
C ARG A 71 1.77 -3.04 2.87
N ALA A 72 2.66 -2.15 2.42
CA ALA A 72 3.83 -1.76 3.21
C ALA A 72 3.42 -1.12 4.54
N GLN A 73 2.47 -0.19 4.51
CA GLN A 73 1.94 0.45 5.72
C GLN A 73 1.33 -0.57 6.68
N TYR A 74 0.59 -1.52 6.14
CA TYR A 74 -0.04 -2.57 6.94
C TYR A 74 1.01 -3.48 7.60
N LEU A 75 2.04 -3.88 6.84
CA LEU A 75 3.15 -4.67 7.39
C LEU A 75 3.88 -3.92 8.52
N CYS A 76 4.12 -2.63 8.34
CA CYS A 76 4.71 -1.80 9.39
C CYS A 76 3.84 -1.81 10.65
N LYS A 77 2.53 -1.65 10.49
CA LYS A 77 1.58 -1.67 11.61
C LYS A 77 1.61 -3.00 12.35
N LEU A 78 1.64 -4.12 11.63
CA LEU A 78 1.73 -5.46 12.24
C LEU A 78 3.01 -5.64 13.05
N LYS A 79 4.08 -4.94 12.68
CA LYS A 79 5.36 -4.98 13.38
C LYS A 79 5.48 -3.94 14.49
N GLY A 80 4.42 -3.17 14.72
CA GLY A 80 4.36 -2.16 15.79
C GLY A 80 4.92 -0.80 15.41
N PHE A 81 5.12 -0.51 14.13
CA PHE A 81 5.60 0.80 13.67
C PHE A 81 4.45 1.65 13.15
N ASP A 82 4.38 2.91 13.62
CA ASP A 82 3.40 3.88 13.14
C ASP A 82 4.04 4.76 12.07
N VAL A 83 3.64 4.57 10.80
CA VAL A 83 4.19 5.33 9.67
C VAL A 83 3.80 6.81 9.70
N ASN A 84 2.81 7.18 10.52
CA ASN A 84 2.39 8.57 10.70
C ASN A 84 3.10 9.25 11.87
N GLU A 85 3.99 8.53 12.55
CA GLU A 85 4.76 9.10 13.66
C GLU A 85 5.67 10.22 13.16
N HIS A 86 5.73 11.29 13.94
CA HIS A 86 6.53 12.47 13.60
C HIS A 86 8.02 12.20 13.84
N ARG A 87 8.70 11.68 12.81
CA ARG A 87 10.15 11.51 12.79
C ARG A 87 10.71 12.26 11.60
N PRO A 88 11.88 12.91 11.75
CA PRO A 88 12.51 13.57 10.62
C PRO A 88 12.90 12.54 9.55
N MET A 89 12.75 12.92 8.28
CA MET A 89 13.23 12.13 7.16
C MET A 89 14.76 12.22 7.06
N PRO A 90 15.45 11.21 6.49
CA PRO A 90 16.89 11.31 6.24
C PRO A 90 17.24 12.56 5.42
N ALA A 91 18.39 13.17 5.72
CA ALA A 91 18.80 14.42 5.10
C ALA A 91 18.92 14.36 3.59
N ASP A 92 19.43 13.26 3.06
CA ASP A 92 19.56 13.04 1.62
C ASP A 92 18.18 12.98 0.93
N PHE A 93 17.20 12.36 1.57
CA PHE A 93 15.85 12.33 1.04
C PHE A 93 15.17 13.71 1.11
N LEU A 94 15.40 14.47 2.18
CA LEU A 94 14.91 15.84 2.28
C LEU A 94 15.46 16.73 1.16
N MET A 95 16.73 16.58 0.82
CA MET A 95 17.33 17.32 -0.31
C MET A 95 16.67 16.94 -1.63
N LEU A 96 16.40 15.66 -1.83
CA LEU A 96 15.74 15.17 -3.04
C LEU A 96 14.32 15.72 -3.14
N GLN A 97 13.58 15.75 -2.04
CA GLN A 97 12.25 16.36 -1.98
C GLN A 97 12.29 17.83 -2.40
N MET A 98 13.27 18.58 -1.92
CA MET A 98 13.43 19.99 -2.27
C MET A 98 13.70 20.15 -3.75
N GLN A 99 14.58 19.34 -4.34
CA GLN A 99 14.89 19.37 -5.77
C GLN A 99 13.64 19.07 -6.61
N TRP A 100 12.87 18.08 -6.23
CA TRP A 100 11.65 17.72 -6.95
C TRP A 100 10.58 18.81 -6.86
N HIS A 101 10.42 19.43 -5.69
CA HIS A 101 9.47 20.54 -5.53
C HIS A 101 9.87 21.74 -6.39
N GLU A 102 11.14 22.08 -6.43
CA GLU A 102 11.65 23.17 -7.28
C GLU A 102 11.41 22.88 -8.76
N ALA A 103 11.67 21.62 -9.18
CA ALA A 103 11.46 21.21 -10.56
C ALA A 103 9.98 21.27 -10.94
N LEU A 104 9.09 20.81 -10.06
CA LEU A 104 7.64 20.86 -10.31
C LEU A 104 7.14 22.31 -10.39
N GLU A 105 7.58 23.15 -9.48
CA GLU A 105 7.21 24.56 -9.45
C GLU A 105 7.66 25.25 -10.75
N ALA A 106 8.88 24.96 -11.21
CA ALA A 106 9.39 25.51 -12.48
C ALA A 106 8.53 25.06 -13.66
N CYS A 107 8.10 23.80 -13.69
CA CYS A 107 7.22 23.28 -14.75
C CYS A 107 5.86 23.98 -14.74
N GLU A 108 5.32 24.25 -13.56
CA GLU A 108 4.02 24.94 -13.41
C GLU A 108 4.11 26.38 -13.87
N GLN A 109 5.21 27.06 -13.58
CA GLN A 109 5.42 28.45 -13.97
C GLN A 109 5.65 28.63 -15.47
N THR A 110 6.37 27.69 -16.09
CA THR A 110 6.74 27.79 -17.52
C THR A 110 5.77 27.07 -18.45
N GLY A 111 4.96 26.15 -17.93
CA GLY A 111 4.10 25.30 -18.76
C GLY A 111 4.86 24.29 -19.62
N ASP A 112 6.11 23.98 -19.28
CA ASP A 112 6.97 23.07 -20.04
C ASP A 112 6.54 21.61 -19.79
N GLU A 113 5.75 21.06 -20.69
CA GLU A 113 5.26 19.68 -20.58
C GLU A 113 6.37 18.64 -20.76
N GLY A 114 7.39 18.94 -21.52
CA GLY A 114 8.57 18.08 -21.66
C GLY A 114 9.32 17.93 -20.36
N ALA A 115 9.52 19.04 -19.64
CA ALA A 115 10.15 19.04 -18.32
C ALA A 115 9.29 18.28 -17.29
N ARG A 116 7.97 18.47 -17.34
CA ARG A 116 7.03 17.76 -16.46
C ARG A 116 7.11 16.25 -16.69
N GLN A 117 7.16 15.82 -17.94
CA GLN A 117 7.27 14.39 -18.27
C GLN A 117 8.60 13.81 -17.80
N ARG A 118 9.70 14.54 -17.95
CA ARG A 118 11.01 14.08 -17.45
C ARG A 118 11.01 13.95 -15.92
N LEU A 119 10.40 14.89 -15.21
CA LEU A 119 10.26 14.82 -13.76
C LEU A 119 9.40 13.62 -13.35
N PHE A 120 8.30 13.40 -14.04
CA PHE A 120 7.42 12.24 -13.80
C PHE A 120 8.21 10.94 -13.92
N GLU A 121 8.97 10.77 -14.99
CA GLU A 121 9.77 9.57 -15.23
C GLU A 121 10.85 9.37 -14.15
N GLU A 122 11.52 10.45 -13.74
CA GLU A 122 12.51 10.39 -12.66
C GLU A 122 11.89 9.94 -11.34
N VAL A 123 10.77 10.52 -10.96
CA VAL A 123 10.08 10.16 -9.71
C VAL A 123 9.53 8.74 -9.79
N LYS A 124 9.01 8.32 -10.93
CA LYS A 124 8.55 6.94 -11.15
C LYS A 124 9.68 5.93 -11.01
N GLU A 125 10.87 6.25 -11.52
CA GLU A 125 12.03 5.38 -11.35
C GLU A 125 12.45 5.28 -9.88
N HIS A 126 12.39 6.38 -9.16
CA HIS A 126 12.66 6.37 -7.71
C HIS A 126 11.62 5.52 -6.97
N GLN A 127 10.34 5.62 -7.36
CA GLN A 127 9.28 4.77 -6.83
C GLN A 127 9.60 3.28 -7.03
N ARG A 128 10.02 2.92 -8.24
CA ARG A 128 10.39 1.53 -8.56
C ARG A 128 11.52 1.03 -7.67
N LEU A 129 12.53 1.85 -7.45
CA LEU A 129 13.66 1.49 -6.58
C LEU A 129 13.23 1.35 -5.11
N LEU A 130 12.33 2.21 -4.65
CA LEU A 130 11.79 2.10 -3.29
C LEU A 130 10.99 0.81 -3.10
N ILE A 131 10.19 0.43 -4.07
CA ILE A 131 9.42 -0.82 -4.00
C ILE A 131 10.36 -2.02 -3.95
N ALA A 132 11.44 -2.02 -4.74
CA ALA A 132 12.47 -3.07 -4.67
C ALA A 132 13.15 -3.10 -3.29
N SER A 133 13.44 -1.93 -2.72
CA SER A 133 14.01 -1.81 -1.38
C SER A 133 13.06 -2.34 -0.30
N LEU A 134 11.77 -2.08 -0.43
CA LEU A 134 10.74 -2.60 0.48
C LEU A 134 10.71 -4.12 0.46
N ARG A 135 10.72 -4.71 -0.73
CA ARG A 135 10.75 -6.18 -0.87
C ARG A 135 11.97 -6.75 -0.17
N LYS A 136 13.14 -6.17 -0.40
CA LYS A 136 14.38 -6.63 0.23
C LYS A 136 14.30 -6.48 1.74
N ALA A 137 13.89 -5.32 2.24
CA ALA A 137 13.85 -5.04 3.68
C ALA A 137 12.86 -5.93 4.43
N PHE A 138 11.65 -6.13 3.88
CA PHE A 138 10.64 -6.97 4.52
C PHE A 138 10.93 -8.46 4.37
N ASP A 139 11.22 -8.90 3.15
CA ASP A 139 11.17 -10.33 2.81
C ASP A 139 12.54 -11.02 2.88
N THR A 140 13.63 -10.30 2.67
CA THR A 140 14.97 -10.86 2.65
C THR A 140 15.77 -10.55 3.91
N ASP A 141 15.92 -9.24 4.21
CA ASP A 141 16.78 -8.79 5.31
C ASP A 141 16.03 -8.78 6.65
N HIS A 142 14.71 -8.77 6.62
CA HIS A 142 13.85 -8.62 7.81
C HIS A 142 14.28 -7.41 8.65
N ASP A 143 14.61 -6.33 7.96
CA ASP A 143 15.06 -5.07 8.57
C ASP A 143 13.86 -4.13 8.69
N ASP A 144 13.22 -4.16 9.85
CA ASP A 144 11.99 -3.40 10.11
C ASP A 144 12.22 -1.90 10.02
N LYS A 145 13.38 -1.42 10.47
CA LYS A 145 13.70 0.01 10.42
C LYS A 145 13.85 0.50 8.97
N ALA A 146 14.59 -0.25 8.16
CA ALA A 146 14.74 0.08 6.74
C ALA A 146 13.41 0.02 6.00
N ALA A 147 12.57 -0.97 6.30
CA ALA A 147 11.24 -1.09 5.73
C ALA A 147 10.34 0.08 6.12
N PHE A 148 10.39 0.51 7.37
CA PHE A 148 9.65 1.66 7.87
C PHE A 148 10.07 2.95 7.16
N GLU A 149 11.37 3.19 7.05
CA GLU A 149 11.90 4.38 6.38
C GLU A 149 11.50 4.42 4.90
N ALA A 150 11.66 3.29 4.19
CA ALA A 150 11.29 3.19 2.78
C ALA A 150 9.77 3.38 2.57
N THR A 151 8.95 2.88 3.49
CA THR A 151 7.50 3.07 3.44
C THR A 151 7.15 4.56 3.54
N ARG A 152 7.78 5.29 4.44
CA ARG A 152 7.55 6.74 4.60
C ARG A 152 7.99 7.52 3.36
N GLU A 153 9.12 7.14 2.76
CA GLU A 153 9.57 7.74 1.51
C GLU A 153 8.56 7.47 0.38
N LEU A 154 8.02 6.26 0.31
CA LEU A 154 7.04 5.89 -0.70
C LEU A 154 5.73 6.69 -0.53
N MET A 155 5.30 6.96 0.69
CA MET A 155 4.14 7.82 0.95
C MET A 155 4.31 9.20 0.28
N PHE A 156 5.49 9.80 0.45
CA PHE A 156 5.79 11.08 -0.18
C PHE A 156 5.85 10.96 -1.70
N VAL A 157 6.57 9.97 -2.22
CA VAL A 157 6.75 9.77 -3.66
C VAL A 157 5.42 9.57 -4.37
N ASN A 158 4.52 8.75 -3.81
CA ASN A 158 3.20 8.52 -4.41
C ASN A 158 2.35 9.80 -4.44
N LYS A 159 2.43 10.61 -3.39
CA LYS A 159 1.74 11.90 -3.36
C LYS A 159 2.30 12.86 -4.41
N LEU A 160 3.62 12.90 -4.55
CA LEU A 160 4.27 13.75 -5.55
C LEU A 160 3.89 13.32 -6.98
N ILE A 161 3.86 12.02 -7.26
CA ILE A 161 3.43 11.50 -8.56
C ILE A 161 2.04 12.02 -8.91
N THR A 162 1.11 11.96 -7.96
CA THR A 162 -0.24 12.49 -8.14
C THR A 162 -0.22 14.00 -8.45
N GLN A 163 0.60 14.76 -7.75
CA GLN A 163 0.74 16.20 -7.99
C GLN A 163 1.31 16.51 -9.37
N ILE A 164 2.29 15.73 -9.84
CA ILE A 164 2.89 15.94 -11.17
C ILE A 164 1.85 15.65 -12.26
N GLN A 165 0.99 14.67 -12.09
CA GLN A 165 -0.04 14.29 -13.08
C GLN A 165 -1.17 15.31 -13.20
N HIS A 166 -1.36 16.15 -12.21
CA HIS A 166 -2.41 17.17 -12.17
C HIS A 166 -1.85 18.57 -12.19
#